data_b7c6e380671406757ca9a5b92916e41d
#
_entry.id   b7c6e380671406757ca9a5b92916e41d
#
_cell.length_a   1.000
_cell.length_b   1.000
_cell.length_c   1.000
_cell.angle_alpha   90.00
_cell.angle_beta   90.00
_cell.angle_gamma   90.00
#
_symmetry.space_group_name_H-M   'P 1'
#
loop_
_entity.id
_entity.type
_entity.pdbx_description
1 polymer ?
#
loop_
_entity_poly.entity_id
_entity_poly.type
_entity_poly.pdbx_seq_one_letter_code
_entity_poly.pdbx_strand_id
1 'polypeptide(L)'
;MRSIHTLAATVALLAGVAALPQNAQAQTLVWQDNFNGPSIDGNKWIYDVGNGCQIGLCGWGNGEMQYYTSRPENARIANGSLIIEARREAFQGSAFTSARLKTEGRMHFKYGTLEARIKFPQVGNGLWPAYWMLGTIGVWPGRGEIDLLEAGNAQAIADGVANRRIGAAVHWDYNGSQADYGRDYTHPTNLSGGFHTYRMTWDPQFIRVSIDGAQYFEFAISNIEGASLQEFHQQHFLLLNLAVGGTYTGVTTPAGVTAPLPGRMEIDYIRLYQNPGSSLYVGANAAPPRGRFGVFTEQAGLAGKLNYGQDAELYLWNNLTPTATPPYEGSAVMSFRTNANNWYGMGVYSGYRDMRNYRNGTLKFHMKTTSQHPFRIGLNTSFGDSWIGFSPGGQQYGLVRDGTWRQVSIPFSAFHDLDLQSVKQMFMLAADPPGANVDFAIDNVYFQSP
;
A
#
# COMPACT_ATOMS: atom_id res chain seq x y z
N MET A 1 -70.59 23.83 -55.87
CA MET A 1 -70.79 23.22 -54.56
C MET A 1 -69.54 22.41 -54.27
N ARG A 2 -68.62 22.92 -53.45
CA ARG A 2 -67.48 22.21 -53.01
C ARG A 2 -67.49 22.26 -51.49
N SER A 3 -67.51 21.11 -50.86
CA SER A 3 -67.58 20.84 -49.44
C SER A 3 -66.20 21.02 -48.85
N ILE A 4 -66.05 21.82 -47.79
CA ILE A 4 -64.83 22.02 -47.05
C ILE A 4 -64.86 21.12 -45.79
N HIS A 5 -63.90 20.17 -45.70
CA HIS A 5 -63.74 19.34 -44.54
C HIS A 5 -62.72 19.99 -43.62
N THR A 6 -63.17 20.31 -42.43
CA THR A 6 -62.34 20.84 -41.36
C THR A 6 -61.66 19.69 -40.62
N LEU A 7 -60.33 19.63 -40.65
CA LEU A 7 -59.53 18.69 -39.84
C LEU A 7 -59.30 19.33 -38.48
N ALA A 8 -59.77 18.67 -37.41
CA ALA A 8 -59.47 19.02 -36.06
C ALA A 8 -58.16 18.34 -35.65
N ALA A 9 -57.12 19.09 -35.39
CA ALA A 9 -55.85 18.55 -34.86
C ALA A 9 -55.94 18.46 -33.32
N THR A 10 -55.90 17.24 -32.81
CA THR A 10 -55.80 16.98 -31.37
C THR A 10 -54.34 17.10 -30.93
N VAL A 11 -54.03 18.13 -30.15
CA VAL A 11 -52.71 18.30 -29.52
C VAL A 11 -52.68 17.45 -28.24
N ALA A 12 -51.90 16.38 -28.25
CA ALA A 12 -51.61 15.58 -27.07
C ALA A 12 -50.50 16.31 -26.24
N LEU A 13 -50.84 16.85 -25.07
CA LEU A 13 -49.88 17.30 -24.09
C LEU A 13 -49.20 16.08 -23.46
N LEU A 14 -47.94 15.84 -23.84
CA LEU A 14 -47.04 14.98 -23.08
C LEU A 14 -46.59 15.71 -21.82
N ALA A 15 -47.19 15.38 -20.68
CA ALA A 15 -46.69 15.78 -19.38
C ALA A 15 -45.36 15.06 -19.11
N GLY A 16 -44.23 15.77 -19.33
CA GLY A 16 -42.93 15.33 -18.92
C GLY A 16 -42.90 15.23 -17.40
N VAL A 17 -42.85 14.02 -16.84
CA VAL A 17 -42.53 13.79 -15.45
C VAL A 17 -41.07 14.18 -15.28
N ALA A 18 -40.82 15.39 -14.77
CA ALA A 18 -39.51 15.80 -14.29
C ALA A 18 -39.14 14.84 -13.16
N ALA A 19 -38.17 13.96 -13.40
CA ALA A 19 -37.55 13.17 -12.34
C ALA A 19 -36.98 14.18 -11.33
N LEU A 20 -37.57 14.20 -10.14
CA LEU A 20 -37.01 14.94 -9.01
C LEU A 20 -35.58 14.44 -8.80
N PRO A 21 -34.58 15.32 -8.56
CA PRO A 21 -33.25 14.88 -8.26
C PRO A 21 -33.35 13.97 -7.02
N GLN A 22 -32.91 12.71 -7.15
CA GLN A 22 -32.71 11.84 -5.98
C GLN A 22 -31.88 12.66 -5.00
N ASN A 23 -32.40 12.85 -3.79
CA ASN A 23 -31.70 13.51 -2.70
C ASN A 23 -30.33 12.86 -2.60
N ALA A 24 -29.28 13.52 -3.04
CA ALA A 24 -27.93 13.10 -2.80
C ALA A 24 -27.76 13.07 -1.28
N GLN A 25 -27.79 11.87 -0.71
CA GLN A 25 -27.60 11.71 0.72
C GLN A 25 -26.25 12.31 1.07
N ALA A 26 -26.22 13.25 2.01
CA ALA A 26 -24.99 13.95 2.38
C ALA A 26 -23.97 12.92 2.86
N GLN A 27 -22.76 12.97 2.29
CA GLN A 27 -21.65 12.13 2.72
C GLN A 27 -21.33 12.39 4.19
N THR A 28 -21.04 11.35 4.94
CA THR A 28 -20.64 11.43 6.33
C THR A 28 -19.14 11.31 6.48
N LEU A 29 -18.56 11.99 7.48
CA LEU A 29 -17.17 11.83 7.87
C LEU A 29 -16.99 10.42 8.45
N VAL A 30 -16.20 9.57 7.78
CA VAL A 30 -15.99 8.17 8.16
C VAL A 30 -14.59 7.90 8.69
N TRP A 31 -13.62 8.74 8.34
CA TRP A 31 -12.25 8.64 8.84
C TRP A 31 -11.57 10.01 8.81
N GLN A 32 -10.69 10.26 9.77
CA GLN A 32 -9.88 11.48 9.80
C GLN A 32 -8.59 11.31 10.59
N ASP A 33 -7.61 12.15 10.26
CA ASP A 33 -6.50 12.51 11.13
C ASP A 33 -6.31 14.03 11.13
N ASN A 34 -6.42 14.63 12.30
CA ASN A 34 -6.20 16.08 12.49
C ASN A 34 -4.83 16.38 13.12
N PHE A 35 -3.97 15.36 13.24
CA PHE A 35 -2.59 15.46 13.73
C PHE A 35 -2.41 16.19 15.07
N ASN A 36 -3.43 16.13 15.93
CA ASN A 36 -3.44 16.81 17.24
C ASN A 36 -2.80 15.97 18.37
N GLY A 37 -2.34 14.75 18.06
CA GLY A 37 -1.68 13.88 19.03
C GLY A 37 -0.25 14.33 19.37
N PRO A 38 0.37 13.73 20.39
CA PRO A 38 1.76 14.03 20.75
C PRO A 38 2.76 13.38 19.76
N SER A 39 2.32 12.43 18.95
CA SER A 39 3.13 11.70 17.97
C SER A 39 2.27 11.20 16.82
N ILE A 40 2.92 10.77 15.74
CA ILE A 40 2.24 10.13 14.61
C ILE A 40 1.58 8.83 15.09
N ASP A 41 0.28 8.68 14.81
CA ASP A 41 -0.51 7.53 15.24
C ASP A 41 -0.19 6.29 14.39
N GLY A 42 0.56 5.33 14.94
CA GLY A 42 0.91 4.07 14.30
C GLY A 42 -0.30 3.16 13.98
N ASN A 43 -1.51 3.49 14.47
CA ASN A 43 -2.74 2.80 14.06
C ASN A 43 -3.30 3.37 12.75
N LYS A 44 -2.84 4.54 12.33
CA LYS A 44 -3.25 5.19 11.07
C LYS A 44 -2.15 5.18 10.02
N TRP A 45 -0.88 5.29 10.44
CA TRP A 45 0.26 5.48 9.56
C TRP A 45 1.36 4.47 9.80
N ILE A 46 2.00 4.06 8.73
CA ILE A 46 3.27 3.33 8.71
C ILE A 46 4.27 4.07 7.82
N TYR A 47 5.54 3.76 7.98
CA TYR A 47 6.61 4.36 7.19
C TYR A 47 7.08 3.40 6.10
N ASP A 48 7.40 3.95 4.93
CA ASP A 48 8.38 3.34 4.05
C ASP A 48 9.77 3.84 4.46
N VAL A 49 10.70 2.92 4.76
CA VAL A 49 12.06 3.25 5.18
C VAL A 49 13.05 2.73 4.15
N GLY A 50 14.06 3.52 3.82
CA GLY A 50 15.08 3.13 2.85
C GLY A 50 15.13 4.01 1.62
N ASN A 51 15.90 3.57 0.64
CA ASN A 51 16.01 4.17 -0.69
C ASN A 51 15.32 3.35 -1.79
N GLY A 52 14.50 2.36 -1.41
CA GLY A 52 13.78 1.47 -2.33
C GLY A 52 14.58 0.24 -2.79
N CYS A 53 15.90 0.19 -2.63
CA CYS A 53 16.71 -0.94 -3.09
C CYS A 53 16.36 -2.24 -2.37
N GLN A 54 15.95 -2.18 -1.12
CA GLN A 54 15.54 -3.34 -0.31
C GLN A 54 14.28 -4.07 -0.85
N ILE A 55 13.51 -3.39 -1.70
CA ILE A 55 12.31 -3.98 -2.36
C ILE A 55 12.50 -4.05 -3.89
N GLY A 56 13.73 -3.95 -4.39
CA GLY A 56 14.04 -4.01 -5.82
C GLY A 56 13.71 -2.73 -6.61
N LEU A 57 13.38 -1.62 -5.94
CA LEU A 57 13.03 -0.33 -6.54
C LEU A 57 14.01 0.77 -6.10
N CYS A 58 15.30 0.62 -6.44
CA CYS A 58 16.32 1.62 -6.12
C CYS A 58 15.91 3.01 -6.60
N GLY A 59 16.04 4.04 -5.73
CA GLY A 59 15.52 5.38 -5.98
C GLY A 59 14.01 5.39 -6.12
N TRP A 60 13.31 4.44 -5.47
CA TRP A 60 11.85 4.24 -5.50
C TRP A 60 11.27 4.11 -6.91
N GLY A 61 12.10 3.65 -7.88
CA GLY A 61 11.74 3.53 -9.30
C GLY A 61 11.84 4.82 -10.10
N ASN A 62 12.05 5.97 -9.44
CA ASN A 62 12.03 7.30 -10.05
C ASN A 62 13.39 8.02 -10.01
N GLY A 63 14.47 7.34 -9.60
CA GLY A 63 15.78 7.96 -9.42
C GLY A 63 15.84 8.98 -8.26
N GLU A 64 14.96 8.84 -7.27
CA GLU A 64 14.95 9.67 -6.06
C GLU A 64 16.23 9.48 -5.25
N MET A 65 16.72 10.56 -4.63
CA MET A 65 18.06 10.60 -4.02
C MET A 65 18.06 10.57 -2.48
N GLN A 66 16.91 10.65 -1.84
CA GLN A 66 16.81 10.58 -0.38
C GLN A 66 16.76 9.14 0.13
N TYR A 67 17.15 8.99 1.39
CA TYR A 67 16.80 7.86 2.21
C TYR A 67 15.58 8.25 3.07
N TYR A 68 14.46 7.55 2.92
CA TYR A 68 13.31 7.76 3.81
C TYR A 68 13.54 7.14 5.16
N THR A 69 13.20 7.87 6.22
CA THR A 69 13.40 7.44 7.61
C THR A 69 12.13 7.60 8.43
N SER A 70 12.07 6.94 9.58
CA SER A 70 11.05 7.14 10.61
C SER A 70 11.51 8.05 11.76
N ARG A 71 12.62 8.77 11.56
CA ARG A 71 13.22 9.64 12.59
C ARG A 71 12.39 10.91 12.78
N PRO A 72 12.33 11.47 14.00
CA PRO A 72 11.61 12.72 14.28
C PRO A 72 12.13 13.93 13.48
N GLU A 73 13.38 13.89 13.03
CA GLU A 73 13.99 14.90 12.18
C GLU A 73 13.29 14.98 10.82
N ASN A 74 12.79 13.83 10.32
CA ASN A 74 12.14 13.74 9.02
C ASN A 74 10.59 13.67 9.09
N ALA A 75 10.03 13.12 10.18
CA ALA A 75 8.56 13.10 10.34
C ALA A 75 8.18 13.23 11.83
N ARG A 76 7.30 14.18 12.13
CA ARG A 76 6.82 14.46 13.50
C ARG A 76 5.50 15.22 13.50
N ILE A 77 4.83 15.20 14.63
CA ILE A 77 3.74 16.13 14.92
C ILE A 77 4.33 17.39 15.55
N ALA A 78 3.99 18.54 15.01
CA ALA A 78 4.34 19.85 15.58
C ALA A 78 3.28 20.89 15.21
N ASN A 79 2.93 21.74 16.18
CA ASN A 79 1.95 22.83 16.01
C ASN A 79 0.60 22.37 15.44
N GLY A 80 0.13 21.16 15.80
CA GLY A 80 -1.13 20.59 15.31
C GLY A 80 -1.09 20.12 13.86
N SER A 81 0.10 19.85 13.31
CA SER A 81 0.27 19.36 11.95
C SER A 81 1.26 18.21 11.90
N LEU A 82 1.11 17.32 10.92
CA LEU A 82 2.16 16.40 10.51
C LEU A 82 3.19 17.18 9.69
N ILE A 83 4.44 17.11 10.10
CA ILE A 83 5.59 17.68 9.38
C ILE A 83 6.36 16.55 8.70
N ILE A 84 6.53 16.63 7.38
CA ILE A 84 7.49 15.83 6.62
C ILE A 84 8.62 16.75 6.18
N GLU A 85 9.86 16.43 6.61
CA GLU A 85 11.01 17.31 6.41
C GLU A 85 12.11 16.62 5.60
N ALA A 86 12.43 17.18 4.43
CA ALA A 86 13.59 16.79 3.63
C ALA A 86 14.82 17.56 4.09
N ARG A 87 15.94 16.87 4.25
CA ARG A 87 17.21 17.44 4.77
C ARG A 87 18.38 17.04 3.87
N ARG A 88 19.33 17.93 3.75
CA ARG A 88 20.64 17.61 3.16
C ARG A 88 21.56 17.08 4.26
N GLU A 89 21.67 15.79 4.35
CA GLU A 89 22.55 15.08 5.26
C GLU A 89 22.94 13.72 4.67
N ALA A 90 24.19 13.31 4.87
CA ALA A 90 24.62 11.97 4.46
C ALA A 90 24.03 10.93 5.42
N PHE A 91 23.28 9.98 4.88
CA PHE A 91 22.66 8.92 5.65
C PHE A 91 22.52 7.64 4.81
N GLN A 92 23.08 6.52 5.29
CA GLN A 92 22.99 5.20 4.64
C GLN A 92 23.31 5.22 3.11
N GLY A 93 24.35 6.00 2.74
CA GLY A 93 24.78 6.12 1.35
C GLY A 93 24.00 7.14 0.50
N SER A 94 22.91 7.71 1.01
CA SER A 94 22.17 8.79 0.38
C SER A 94 22.67 10.17 0.82
N ALA A 95 22.53 11.19 -0.04
CA ALA A 95 22.92 12.57 0.26
C ALA A 95 21.84 13.37 0.97
N PHE A 96 20.64 12.83 1.04
CA PHE A 96 19.46 13.45 1.64
C PHE A 96 18.69 12.45 2.46
N THR A 97 17.94 12.97 3.44
CA THR A 97 16.91 12.21 4.17
C THR A 97 15.57 12.90 4.02
N SER A 98 14.50 12.12 4.12
CA SER A 98 13.12 12.59 4.16
C SER A 98 12.22 11.54 4.83
N ALA A 99 10.90 11.66 4.67
CA ALA A 99 9.96 10.64 5.10
C ALA A 99 8.87 10.37 4.06
N ARG A 100 8.40 9.12 4.06
CA ARG A 100 7.23 8.65 3.33
C ARG A 100 6.35 7.85 4.28
N LEU A 101 5.11 8.31 4.42
CA LEU A 101 4.09 7.70 5.26
C LEU A 101 2.97 7.15 4.39
N LYS A 102 2.33 6.07 4.85
CA LYS A 102 1.19 5.47 4.14
C LYS A 102 0.18 4.88 5.12
N THR A 103 -1.07 4.77 4.65
CA THR A 103 -2.15 4.11 5.41
C THR A 103 -2.33 2.64 5.03
N GLU A 104 -1.40 2.05 4.29
CA GLU A 104 -1.44 0.64 3.89
C GLU A 104 -1.59 -0.28 5.10
N GLY A 105 -2.62 -1.16 5.09
CA GLY A 105 -2.95 -2.02 6.25
C GLY A 105 -3.56 -1.29 7.45
N ARG A 106 -3.80 0.01 7.35
CA ARG A 106 -4.41 0.82 8.42
C ARG A 106 -5.75 1.40 7.99
N MET A 107 -5.80 2.01 6.82
CA MET A 107 -7.04 2.52 6.22
C MET A 107 -6.97 2.39 4.70
N HIS A 108 -7.97 1.72 4.14
CA HIS A 108 -8.19 1.62 2.71
C HIS A 108 -9.64 1.96 2.42
N PHE A 109 -9.89 2.59 1.30
CA PHE A 109 -11.26 2.90 0.90
C PHE A 109 -11.45 2.84 -0.61
N LYS A 110 -12.69 2.70 -1.01
CA LYS A 110 -13.13 2.84 -2.39
C LYS A 110 -14.31 3.80 -2.41
N TYR A 111 -14.19 4.81 -3.28
CA TYR A 111 -15.16 5.91 -3.46
C TYR A 111 -15.35 6.79 -2.22
N GLY A 112 -15.69 8.01 -2.47
CA GLY A 112 -15.91 9.02 -1.46
C GLY A 112 -15.27 10.35 -1.80
N THR A 113 -15.28 11.24 -0.84
CA THR A 113 -14.58 12.53 -0.90
C THR A 113 -13.43 12.52 0.09
N LEU A 114 -12.22 12.58 -0.43
CA LEU A 114 -11.01 12.71 0.36
C LEU A 114 -10.53 14.15 0.32
N GLU A 115 -10.32 14.75 1.49
CA GLU A 115 -9.89 16.14 1.65
C GLU A 115 -8.66 16.22 2.55
N ALA A 116 -7.64 16.94 2.11
CA ALA A 116 -6.47 17.24 2.91
C ALA A 116 -6.14 18.72 2.86
N ARG A 117 -5.69 19.27 3.98
CA ARG A 117 -5.20 20.65 4.06
C ARG A 117 -3.69 20.63 4.22
N ILE A 118 -3.00 21.02 3.15
CA ILE A 118 -1.56 20.85 3.00
C ILE A 118 -0.90 22.17 2.63
N LYS A 119 0.28 22.43 3.21
CA LYS A 119 1.23 23.43 2.80
C LYS A 119 2.52 22.72 2.39
N PHE A 120 2.95 22.88 1.14
CA PHE A 120 4.21 22.30 0.70
C PHE A 120 5.36 23.31 0.76
N PRO A 121 6.62 22.86 0.72
CA PRO A 121 7.80 23.72 0.78
C PRO A 121 7.94 24.59 -0.47
N GLN A 122 8.86 25.55 -0.46
CA GLN A 122 9.40 26.07 -1.70
C GLN A 122 10.13 24.93 -2.43
N VAL A 123 9.53 24.45 -3.52
CA VAL A 123 10.02 23.25 -4.19
C VAL A 123 11.32 23.48 -4.95
N GLY A 124 11.55 24.68 -5.50
CA GLY A 124 12.78 25.03 -6.18
C GLY A 124 13.24 23.95 -7.16
N ASN A 125 14.54 23.79 -7.33
CA ASN A 125 15.05 22.65 -8.09
C ASN A 125 15.28 21.46 -7.15
N GLY A 126 14.45 20.41 -7.29
CA GLY A 126 14.73 19.11 -6.74
C GLY A 126 13.93 18.71 -5.49
N LEU A 127 12.94 19.46 -5.02
CA LEU A 127 11.95 18.96 -4.08
C LEU A 127 10.67 18.52 -4.82
N TRP A 128 10.11 17.39 -4.40
CA TRP A 128 8.93 16.76 -4.97
C TRP A 128 7.98 16.29 -3.87
N PRO A 129 7.13 17.19 -3.35
CA PRO A 129 6.06 16.83 -2.44
C PRO A 129 4.96 16.09 -3.20
N ALA A 130 4.43 15.01 -2.61
CA ALA A 130 3.35 14.22 -3.18
C ALA A 130 2.32 13.81 -2.12
N TYR A 131 1.04 13.84 -2.53
CA TYR A 131 -0.11 13.30 -1.84
C TYR A 131 -0.90 12.45 -2.83
N TRP A 132 -0.92 11.15 -2.64
CA TRP A 132 -1.32 10.19 -3.65
C TRP A 132 -1.84 8.89 -3.05
N MET A 133 -2.27 7.95 -3.89
CA MET A 133 -2.90 6.70 -3.49
C MET A 133 -2.44 5.54 -4.37
N LEU A 134 -2.35 4.34 -3.78
CA LEU A 134 -2.15 3.08 -4.49
C LEU A 134 -3.25 2.08 -4.17
N GLY A 135 -3.63 1.28 -5.16
CA GLY A 135 -4.54 0.17 -4.98
C GLY A 135 -3.96 -0.92 -4.08
N THR A 136 -4.83 -1.64 -3.41
CA THR A 136 -4.45 -2.68 -2.43
C THR A 136 -4.14 -4.03 -3.07
N ILE A 137 -4.57 -4.26 -4.31
CA ILE A 137 -4.47 -5.55 -5.01
C ILE A 137 -3.64 -5.40 -6.28
N GLY A 138 -2.79 -6.38 -6.56
CA GLY A 138 -1.98 -6.42 -7.77
C GLY A 138 -0.60 -5.81 -7.62
N VAL A 139 0.11 -5.78 -8.74
CA VAL A 139 1.46 -5.21 -8.91
C VAL A 139 1.33 -3.95 -9.75
N TRP A 140 2.12 -2.93 -9.48
CA TRP A 140 2.15 -1.73 -10.31
C TRP A 140 2.55 -2.04 -11.77
N PRO A 141 1.88 -1.45 -12.80
CA PRO A 141 0.81 -0.45 -12.72
C PRO A 141 -0.61 -1.04 -12.56
N GLY A 142 -0.81 -2.36 -12.63
CA GLY A 142 -2.10 -3.03 -12.52
C GLY A 142 -2.78 -2.94 -11.16
N ARG A 143 -2.13 -2.40 -10.14
CA ARG A 143 -2.77 -2.07 -8.87
C ARG A 143 -3.47 -0.72 -8.88
N GLY A 144 -3.20 0.13 -9.88
CA GLY A 144 -3.71 1.49 -10.00
C GLY A 144 -3.04 2.48 -9.06
N GLU A 145 -2.84 3.72 -9.55
CA GLU A 145 -2.28 4.84 -8.81
C GLU A 145 -3.10 6.09 -9.09
N ILE A 146 -3.34 6.89 -8.08
CA ILE A 146 -4.07 8.16 -8.18
C ILE A 146 -3.27 9.23 -7.44
N ASP A 147 -2.74 10.20 -8.19
CA ASP A 147 -1.96 11.32 -7.67
C ASP A 147 -2.85 12.53 -7.55
N LEU A 148 -3.07 12.98 -6.31
CA LEU A 148 -3.94 14.13 -6.02
C LEU A 148 -3.16 15.45 -6.04
N LEU A 149 -1.89 15.39 -5.68
CA LEU A 149 -0.99 16.51 -5.61
C LEU A 149 0.44 16.06 -5.86
N GLU A 150 1.04 16.61 -6.87
CA GLU A 150 2.48 16.57 -7.10
C GLU A 150 2.97 17.98 -7.47
N ALA A 151 4.13 18.37 -6.97
CA ALA A 151 4.74 19.65 -7.34
C ALA A 151 6.24 19.53 -7.57
N GLY A 152 6.81 20.46 -8.31
CA GLY A 152 8.24 20.49 -8.61
C GLY A 152 8.64 19.73 -9.87
N ASN A 153 7.72 19.52 -10.84
CA ASN A 153 8.08 18.89 -12.11
C ASN A 153 9.09 19.75 -12.92
N ALA A 154 9.87 19.08 -13.76
CA ALA A 154 10.95 19.69 -14.53
C ALA A 154 10.45 20.89 -15.38
N GLN A 155 9.26 20.80 -15.99
CA GLN A 155 8.71 21.86 -16.81
C GLN A 155 8.27 23.07 -15.96
N ALA A 156 7.67 22.83 -14.78
CA ALA A 156 7.30 23.92 -13.87
C ALA A 156 8.53 24.68 -13.33
N ILE A 157 9.64 23.95 -13.12
CA ILE A 157 10.94 24.52 -12.74
C ILE A 157 11.47 25.39 -13.89
N ALA A 158 11.49 24.86 -15.11
CA ALA A 158 11.96 25.57 -16.30
C ALA A 158 11.12 26.85 -16.60
N ASP A 159 9.81 26.77 -16.39
CA ASP A 159 8.89 27.90 -16.59
C ASP A 159 8.94 28.94 -15.44
N GLY A 160 9.69 28.68 -14.35
CA GLY A 160 9.78 29.56 -13.19
C GLY A 160 8.49 29.61 -12.36
N VAL A 161 7.64 28.60 -12.46
CA VAL A 161 6.32 28.51 -11.76
C VAL A 161 6.24 27.32 -10.79
N ALA A 162 7.34 26.69 -10.43
CA ALA A 162 7.40 25.49 -9.60
C ALA A 162 6.60 25.61 -8.29
N ASN A 163 6.57 26.77 -7.64
CA ASN A 163 5.80 27.01 -6.42
C ASN A 163 4.31 27.33 -6.64
N ARG A 164 3.86 27.29 -7.88
CA ARG A 164 2.45 27.57 -8.26
C ARG A 164 1.83 26.45 -9.10
N ARG A 165 2.67 25.63 -9.78
CA ARG A 165 2.20 24.53 -10.63
C ARG A 165 2.17 23.22 -9.85
N ILE A 166 1.02 22.59 -9.90
CA ILE A 166 0.78 21.27 -9.34
C ILE A 166 0.21 20.37 -10.42
N GLY A 167 0.41 19.05 -10.28
CA GLY A 167 -0.15 18.01 -11.13
C GLY A 167 -1.09 17.10 -10.35
N ALA A 168 -2.04 16.50 -11.07
CA ALA A 168 -2.75 15.30 -10.69
C ALA A 168 -2.68 14.29 -11.84
N ALA A 169 -2.58 13.01 -11.51
CA ALA A 169 -2.45 11.95 -12.49
C ALA A 169 -3.14 10.66 -12.04
N VAL A 170 -3.32 9.75 -12.98
CA VAL A 170 -3.69 8.35 -12.73
C VAL A 170 -2.81 7.46 -13.58
N HIS A 171 -2.40 6.29 -13.03
CA HIS A 171 -1.62 5.28 -13.73
C HIS A 171 -2.29 3.92 -13.59
N TRP A 172 -2.32 3.15 -14.71
CA TRP A 172 -2.96 1.84 -14.75
C TRP A 172 -2.30 0.89 -15.76
N ASP A 173 -2.69 -0.36 -15.75
CA ASP A 173 -2.29 -1.32 -16.76
C ASP A 173 -3.22 -1.22 -17.98
N TYR A 174 -2.64 -1.01 -19.14
CA TYR A 174 -3.34 -1.12 -20.41
C TYR A 174 -2.67 -2.19 -21.28
N ASN A 175 -3.29 -3.36 -21.33
CA ASN A 175 -2.80 -4.52 -22.10
C ASN A 175 -1.36 -4.94 -21.75
N GLY A 176 -1.02 -4.98 -20.46
CA GLY A 176 0.31 -5.36 -19.98
C GLY A 176 1.36 -4.25 -20.07
N SER A 177 0.95 -3.03 -20.34
CA SER A 177 1.81 -1.85 -20.37
C SER A 177 1.28 -0.75 -19.47
N GLN A 178 2.20 0.06 -18.92
CA GLN A 178 1.80 1.25 -18.19
C GLN A 178 1.08 2.23 -19.12
N ALA A 179 -0.06 2.74 -18.66
CA ALA A 179 -0.74 3.89 -19.21
C ALA A 179 -0.92 4.94 -18.12
N ASP A 180 -1.03 6.19 -18.52
CA ASP A 180 -1.24 7.31 -17.62
C ASP A 180 -2.10 8.41 -18.25
N TYR A 181 -2.69 9.21 -17.38
CA TYR A 181 -3.35 10.46 -17.75
C TYR A 181 -3.12 11.49 -16.65
N GLY A 182 -2.54 12.62 -17.01
CA GLY A 182 -2.21 13.69 -16.07
C GLY A 182 -2.67 15.07 -16.54
N ARG A 183 -2.82 15.98 -15.60
CA ARG A 183 -3.10 17.40 -15.84
C ARG A 183 -2.34 18.26 -14.85
N ASP A 184 -1.66 19.27 -15.39
CA ASP A 184 -1.04 20.34 -14.61
C ASP A 184 -2.00 21.49 -14.44
N TYR A 185 -1.93 22.14 -13.28
CA TYR A 185 -2.64 23.37 -12.96
C TYR A 185 -1.69 24.41 -12.39
N THR A 186 -1.68 25.60 -12.97
CA THR A 186 -0.89 26.72 -12.46
C THR A 186 -1.81 27.65 -11.65
N HIS A 187 -1.67 27.58 -10.33
CA HIS A 187 -2.43 28.41 -9.41
C HIS A 187 -2.05 29.90 -9.57
N PRO A 188 -3.00 30.85 -9.40
CA PRO A 188 -2.70 32.26 -9.55
C PRO A 188 -1.70 32.80 -8.52
N THR A 189 -1.63 32.21 -7.33
CA THR A 189 -0.72 32.63 -6.25
C THR A 189 0.27 31.54 -5.88
N ASN A 190 1.29 31.87 -5.10
CA ASN A 190 2.27 30.95 -4.59
C ASN A 190 1.65 30.01 -3.53
N LEU A 191 1.70 28.71 -3.77
CA LEU A 191 1.13 27.68 -2.91
C LEU A 191 2.02 27.31 -1.69
N SER A 192 3.32 27.64 -1.73
CA SER A 192 4.22 27.38 -0.60
C SER A 192 4.07 28.38 0.54
N GLY A 193 3.28 29.45 0.35
CA GLY A 193 3.06 30.52 1.33
C GLY A 193 2.06 30.18 2.43
N GLY A 194 1.19 29.20 2.23
CA GLY A 194 0.11 28.89 3.15
C GLY A 194 -0.47 27.48 2.97
N PHE A 195 -1.46 27.18 3.78
CA PHE A 195 -2.23 25.94 3.63
C PHE A 195 -3.30 26.07 2.56
N HIS A 196 -3.40 25.08 1.71
CA HIS A 196 -4.42 24.93 0.68
C HIS A 196 -5.19 23.64 0.88
N THR A 197 -6.45 23.60 0.45
CA THR A 197 -7.31 22.42 0.58
C THR A 197 -7.33 21.67 -0.75
N TYR A 198 -6.79 20.46 -0.73
CA TYR A 198 -6.79 19.53 -1.85
C TYR A 198 -7.92 18.52 -1.63
N ARG A 199 -8.78 18.38 -2.63
CA ARG A 199 -9.96 17.53 -2.52
C ARG A 199 -10.10 16.65 -3.75
N MET A 200 -10.26 15.34 -3.51
CA MET A 200 -10.68 14.38 -4.52
C MET A 200 -12.13 13.97 -4.28
N THR A 201 -12.92 13.93 -5.34
CA THR A 201 -14.18 13.18 -5.36
C THR A 201 -14.01 11.97 -6.28
N TRP A 202 -14.28 10.81 -5.75
CA TRP A 202 -14.14 9.54 -6.44
C TRP A 202 -15.45 8.76 -6.34
N ASP A 203 -16.05 8.52 -7.48
CA ASP A 203 -17.30 7.77 -7.64
C ASP A 203 -17.14 6.67 -8.70
N PRO A 204 -18.14 5.83 -8.96
CA PRO A 204 -18.01 4.79 -10.00
C PRO A 204 -17.82 5.30 -11.43
N GLN A 205 -17.99 6.58 -11.69
CA GLN A 205 -17.88 7.17 -13.02
C GLN A 205 -16.61 7.99 -13.20
N PHE A 206 -16.17 8.71 -12.14
CA PHE A 206 -15.10 9.68 -12.26
C PHE A 206 -14.20 9.77 -11.02
N ILE A 207 -12.94 10.15 -11.29
CA ILE A 207 -12.01 10.71 -10.32
C ILE A 207 -11.85 12.19 -10.65
N ARG A 208 -12.14 13.09 -9.70
CA ARG A 208 -11.99 14.54 -9.86
C ARG A 208 -11.14 15.10 -8.74
N VAL A 209 -10.22 16.02 -9.06
CA VAL A 209 -9.39 16.69 -8.07
C VAL A 209 -9.54 18.20 -8.18
N SER A 210 -9.58 18.87 -7.03
CA SER A 210 -9.67 20.32 -6.90
C SER A 210 -8.72 20.84 -5.83
N ILE A 211 -8.32 22.11 -5.99
CA ILE A 211 -7.60 22.90 -4.98
C ILE A 211 -8.43 24.13 -4.63
N ASP A 212 -8.69 24.39 -3.35
CA ASP A 212 -9.48 25.51 -2.83
C ASP A 212 -10.83 25.69 -3.57
N GLY A 213 -11.43 24.55 -3.97
CA GLY A 213 -12.70 24.50 -4.71
C GLY A 213 -12.57 24.62 -6.25
N ALA A 214 -11.40 24.96 -6.79
CA ALA A 214 -11.16 24.99 -8.22
C ALA A 214 -10.79 23.57 -8.74
N GLN A 215 -11.69 22.94 -9.50
CA GLN A 215 -11.41 21.64 -10.13
C GLN A 215 -10.37 21.81 -11.24
N TYR A 216 -9.31 20.98 -11.21
CA TYR A 216 -8.26 21.02 -12.22
C TYR A 216 -8.00 19.66 -12.89
N PHE A 217 -8.57 18.57 -12.36
CA PHE A 217 -8.42 17.23 -12.90
C PHE A 217 -9.78 16.52 -12.93
N GLU A 218 -10.01 15.77 -14.00
CA GLU A 218 -11.12 14.82 -14.12
C GLU A 218 -10.68 13.66 -15.01
N PHE A 219 -10.95 12.44 -14.55
CA PHE A 219 -10.72 11.22 -15.32
C PHE A 219 -11.93 10.29 -15.21
N ALA A 220 -12.48 9.87 -16.35
CA ALA A 220 -13.59 8.94 -16.42
C ALA A 220 -13.09 7.50 -16.21
N ILE A 221 -13.68 6.79 -15.26
CA ILE A 221 -13.35 5.40 -14.91
C ILE A 221 -14.50 4.43 -15.17
N SER A 222 -15.67 4.92 -15.61
CA SER A 222 -16.76 4.07 -16.09
C SER A 222 -16.30 3.30 -17.32
N ASN A 223 -16.62 2.00 -17.40
CA ASN A 223 -16.22 1.12 -18.50
C ASN A 223 -16.41 1.77 -19.86
N ILE A 224 -15.31 2.20 -20.45
CA ILE A 224 -15.23 2.51 -21.87
C ILE A 224 -14.85 1.20 -22.55
N GLU A 225 -15.57 0.81 -23.61
CA GLU A 225 -15.30 -0.42 -24.35
C GLU A 225 -13.81 -0.59 -24.65
N GLY A 226 -13.24 -1.71 -24.17
CA GLY A 226 -11.87 -2.12 -24.45
C GLY A 226 -10.80 -1.63 -23.49
N ALA A 227 -11.10 -0.82 -22.49
CA ALA A 227 -10.14 -0.43 -21.44
C ALA A 227 -10.56 -1.01 -20.10
N SER A 228 -9.71 -1.85 -19.52
CA SER A 228 -9.89 -2.29 -18.14
C SER A 228 -9.37 -1.18 -17.24
N LEU A 229 -10.27 -0.48 -16.54
CA LEU A 229 -9.97 0.48 -15.49
C LEU A 229 -10.36 -0.09 -14.12
N GLN A 230 -10.28 -1.42 -14.00
CA GLN A 230 -10.69 -2.16 -12.80
C GLN A 230 -9.85 -1.77 -11.58
N GLU A 231 -8.65 -1.31 -11.81
CA GLU A 231 -7.75 -0.78 -10.78
C GLU A 231 -8.42 0.35 -9.99
N PHE A 232 -9.21 1.19 -10.65
CA PHE A 232 -9.92 2.30 -10.01
C PHE A 232 -11.28 1.91 -9.40
N HIS A 233 -11.64 0.63 -9.43
CA HIS A 233 -12.83 0.07 -8.79
C HIS A 233 -12.50 -0.84 -7.61
N GLN A 234 -11.29 -0.75 -7.08
CA GLN A 234 -10.84 -1.44 -5.87
C GLN A 234 -10.44 -0.46 -4.76
N GLN A 235 -10.18 -0.95 -3.57
CA GLN A 235 -9.72 -0.13 -2.46
C GLN A 235 -8.31 0.41 -2.71
N HIS A 236 -8.07 1.65 -2.30
CA HIS A 236 -6.78 2.32 -2.30
C HIS A 236 -6.40 2.79 -0.90
N PHE A 237 -5.12 2.90 -0.65
CA PHE A 237 -4.54 3.51 0.55
C PHE A 237 -3.79 4.79 0.21
N LEU A 238 -3.61 5.65 1.20
CA LEU A 238 -2.96 6.96 1.06
C LEU A 238 -1.44 6.85 1.21
N LEU A 239 -0.74 7.73 0.50
CA LEU A 239 0.69 7.99 0.68
C LEU A 239 0.94 9.50 0.76
N LEU A 240 1.91 9.87 1.58
CA LEU A 240 2.44 11.22 1.76
C LEU A 240 3.95 11.14 1.75
N ASN A 241 4.60 11.91 0.89
CA ASN A 241 6.06 11.98 0.92
C ASN A 241 6.59 13.33 0.42
N LEU A 242 7.84 13.59 0.76
CA LEU A 242 8.62 14.68 0.17
C LEU A 242 9.90 14.07 -0.40
N ALA A 243 9.87 13.77 -1.70
CA ALA A 243 11.02 13.24 -2.42
C ALA A 243 12.05 14.31 -2.72
N VAL A 244 13.29 13.91 -3.00
CA VAL A 244 14.39 14.78 -3.38
C VAL A 244 15.02 14.30 -4.67
N GLY A 245 14.99 15.13 -5.70
CA GLY A 245 15.47 14.79 -7.04
C GLY A 245 14.55 13.81 -7.78
N GLY A 246 15.13 13.08 -8.70
CA GLY A 246 14.44 12.09 -9.50
C GLY A 246 13.96 12.59 -10.87
N THR A 247 13.42 11.66 -11.64
CA THR A 247 13.01 11.89 -13.03
C THR A 247 11.92 12.96 -13.17
N TYR A 248 10.98 13.04 -12.24
CA TYR A 248 9.92 14.03 -12.24
C TYR A 248 10.44 15.46 -12.17
N THR A 249 11.44 15.70 -11.33
CA THR A 249 12.05 17.03 -11.18
C THR A 249 13.10 17.34 -12.25
N GLY A 250 13.57 16.34 -12.98
CA GLY A 250 14.71 16.44 -13.88
C GLY A 250 16.06 16.63 -13.16
N VAL A 251 16.10 16.58 -11.84
CA VAL A 251 17.29 16.77 -11.02
C VAL A 251 17.81 15.40 -10.56
N THR A 252 18.89 14.94 -11.19
CA THR A 252 19.42 13.58 -11.01
C THR A 252 20.76 13.53 -10.26
N THR A 253 21.26 14.68 -9.80
CA THR A 253 22.50 14.73 -9.00
C THR A 253 22.31 15.54 -7.72
N PRO A 254 22.99 15.20 -6.62
CA PRO A 254 22.89 15.95 -5.37
C PRO A 254 23.27 17.43 -5.47
N ALA A 255 24.21 17.76 -6.36
CA ALA A 255 24.62 19.15 -6.62
C ALA A 255 23.54 19.97 -7.34
N GLY A 256 22.70 19.30 -8.16
CA GLY A 256 21.58 19.93 -8.86
C GLY A 256 20.42 20.31 -7.97
N VAL A 257 20.33 19.75 -6.77
CA VAL A 257 19.30 20.13 -5.77
C VAL A 257 19.66 21.47 -5.17
N THR A 258 18.97 22.53 -5.61
CA THR A 258 19.16 23.90 -5.10
C THR A 258 17.93 24.44 -4.34
N ALA A 259 16.90 23.60 -4.18
CA ALA A 259 15.76 23.91 -3.35
C ALA A 259 16.22 24.24 -1.90
N PRO A 260 15.53 25.17 -1.21
CA PRO A 260 15.84 25.46 0.18
C PRO A 260 15.66 24.21 1.06
N LEU A 261 16.74 23.83 1.77
CA LEU A 261 16.71 22.72 2.73
C LEU A 261 17.16 23.19 4.11
N PRO A 262 16.52 22.75 5.21
CA PRO A 262 15.44 21.74 5.23
C PRO A 262 14.15 22.27 4.64
N GLY A 263 13.53 21.48 3.75
CA GLY A 263 12.22 21.75 3.19
C GLY A 263 11.14 20.99 3.96
N ARG A 264 9.96 21.62 4.17
CA ARG A 264 8.89 21.05 4.99
C ARG A 264 7.58 21.02 4.24
N MET A 265 6.97 19.84 4.17
CA MET A 265 5.57 19.64 3.84
C MET A 265 4.79 19.53 5.15
N GLU A 266 3.76 20.36 5.31
CA GLU A 266 2.95 20.43 6.53
C GLU A 266 1.52 20.02 6.21
N ILE A 267 0.97 19.05 6.94
CA ILE A 267 -0.39 18.55 6.75
C ILE A 267 -1.18 18.83 8.03
N ASP A 268 -2.19 19.69 7.93
CA ASP A 268 -3.07 20.10 9.04
C ASP A 268 -4.09 19.00 9.35
N TYR A 269 -4.76 18.51 8.32
CA TYR A 269 -5.68 17.38 8.46
C TYR A 269 -5.84 16.59 7.16
N ILE A 270 -6.34 15.35 7.30
CA ILE A 270 -6.88 14.54 6.22
C ILE A 270 -8.22 13.98 6.68
N ARG A 271 -9.24 14.07 5.82
CA ARG A 271 -10.62 13.66 6.10
C ARG A 271 -11.21 12.89 4.94
N LEU A 272 -11.87 11.78 5.24
CA LEU A 272 -12.60 10.98 4.27
C LEU A 272 -14.10 11.03 4.59
N TYR A 273 -14.87 11.42 3.60
CA TYR A 273 -16.33 11.43 3.64
C TYR A 273 -16.87 10.40 2.67
N GLN A 274 -17.86 9.61 3.08
CA GLN A 274 -18.46 8.58 2.23
C GLN A 274 -19.98 8.57 2.36
N ASN A 275 -20.64 8.05 1.31
CA ASN A 275 -22.04 7.67 1.37
C ASN A 275 -22.19 6.37 2.19
N PRO A 276 -23.34 6.14 2.84
CA PRO A 276 -23.63 4.87 3.49
C PRO A 276 -23.47 3.70 2.52
N GLY A 277 -22.80 2.64 2.96
CA GLY A 277 -22.54 1.45 2.16
C GLY A 277 -21.30 1.52 1.24
N SER A 278 -20.55 2.64 1.25
CA SER A 278 -19.25 2.70 0.59
C SER A 278 -18.21 1.83 1.32
N SER A 279 -17.24 1.34 0.55
CA SER A 279 -16.23 0.41 1.08
C SER A 279 -15.14 1.15 1.85
N LEU A 280 -15.06 0.89 3.15
CA LEU A 280 -14.01 1.38 4.04
C LEU A 280 -13.44 0.20 4.83
N TYR A 281 -12.13 0.05 4.80
CA TYR A 281 -11.37 -0.79 5.70
C TYR A 281 -10.59 0.11 6.66
N VAL A 282 -10.87 -0.01 7.93
CA VAL A 282 -10.01 0.50 8.98
C VAL A 282 -9.41 -0.72 9.65
N GLY A 283 -8.11 -0.90 9.49
CA GLY A 283 -7.39 -2.04 10.03
C GLY A 283 -7.67 -2.17 11.53
N ALA A 284 -7.71 -3.39 12.03
CA ALA A 284 -7.90 -3.64 13.45
C ALA A 284 -6.83 -2.83 14.22
N ASN A 285 -7.26 -1.76 14.84
CA ASN A 285 -6.41 -0.84 15.61
C ASN A 285 -5.82 -1.51 16.85
N ALA A 286 -6.24 -2.73 17.16
CA ALA A 286 -5.70 -3.55 18.22
C ALA A 286 -4.92 -4.72 17.61
N ALA A 287 -3.64 -4.79 17.92
CA ALA A 287 -2.89 -6.04 17.72
C ALA A 287 -3.67 -7.18 18.42
N PRO A 288 -3.72 -8.38 17.82
CA PRO A 288 -4.39 -9.51 18.44
C PRO A 288 -3.96 -9.69 19.89
N PRO A 289 -4.85 -10.15 20.79
CA PRO A 289 -4.51 -10.41 22.18
C PRO A 289 -3.26 -11.29 22.28
N ARG A 290 -2.50 -11.13 23.36
CA ARG A 290 -1.38 -12.03 23.66
C ARG A 290 -1.87 -13.46 23.77
N GLY A 291 -1.00 -14.40 23.43
CA GLY A 291 -1.33 -15.82 23.40
C GLY A 291 -0.80 -16.48 22.12
N ARG A 292 -1.60 -17.36 21.53
CA ARG A 292 -1.30 -17.99 20.24
C ARG A 292 -2.19 -17.41 19.17
N PHE A 293 -1.60 -16.92 18.07
CA PHE A 293 -2.33 -16.54 16.88
C PHE A 293 -2.11 -17.57 15.78
N GLY A 294 -3.18 -18.23 15.35
CA GLY A 294 -3.13 -19.29 14.33
C GLY A 294 -2.92 -18.72 12.93
N VAL A 295 -1.85 -19.12 12.28
CA VAL A 295 -1.56 -18.84 10.86
C VAL A 295 -2.09 -19.97 9.98
N PHE A 296 -1.75 -21.21 10.30
CA PHE A 296 -2.28 -22.43 9.69
C PHE A 296 -2.36 -23.52 10.76
N THR A 297 -3.48 -23.61 11.47
CA THR A 297 -3.68 -24.52 12.58
C THR A 297 -5.17 -24.71 12.88
N GLU A 298 -5.54 -25.91 13.30
CA GLU A 298 -6.87 -26.27 13.77
C GLU A 298 -6.97 -26.36 15.30
N GLN A 299 -5.90 -25.99 16.03
CA GLN A 299 -5.89 -26.02 17.49
C GLN A 299 -6.96 -25.11 18.12
N ALA A 300 -7.47 -25.54 19.26
CA ALA A 300 -8.36 -24.73 20.10
C ALA A 300 -7.58 -23.76 21.00
N GLY A 301 -8.27 -22.78 21.59
CA GLY A 301 -7.71 -21.85 22.59
C GLY A 301 -6.76 -20.80 21.99
N LEU A 302 -6.95 -20.47 20.73
CA LEU A 302 -6.20 -19.41 20.07
C LEU A 302 -6.73 -18.02 20.48
N ALA A 303 -5.83 -17.05 20.63
CA ALA A 303 -6.17 -15.65 20.82
C ALA A 303 -6.74 -15.00 19.54
N GLY A 304 -6.53 -15.65 18.38
CA GLY A 304 -7.04 -15.30 17.07
C GLY A 304 -6.46 -16.25 16.03
N LYS A 305 -7.04 -16.28 14.83
CA LYS A 305 -6.54 -17.09 13.71
C LYS A 305 -6.90 -16.50 12.36
N LEU A 306 -6.22 -16.92 11.31
CA LEU A 306 -6.60 -16.68 9.93
C LEU A 306 -7.76 -17.59 9.51
N ASN A 307 -8.61 -17.06 8.61
CA ASN A 307 -9.74 -17.77 8.02
C ASN A 307 -9.50 -17.89 6.51
N TYR A 308 -9.06 -19.07 6.07
CA TYR A 308 -8.79 -19.32 4.65
C TYR A 308 -10.04 -19.17 3.80
N GLY A 309 -9.87 -18.49 2.66
CA GLY A 309 -10.97 -18.14 1.76
C GLY A 309 -11.77 -16.90 2.18
N GLN A 310 -11.44 -16.26 3.32
CA GLN A 310 -12.04 -14.99 3.77
C GLN A 310 -10.97 -13.90 3.91
N ASP A 311 -9.99 -14.12 4.79
CA ASP A 311 -8.97 -13.14 5.13
C ASP A 311 -7.54 -13.70 5.01
N ALA A 312 -7.40 -14.90 4.44
CA ALA A 312 -6.13 -15.54 4.18
C ALA A 312 -6.18 -16.44 2.95
N GLU A 313 -5.03 -16.55 2.28
CA GLU A 313 -4.82 -17.41 1.12
C GLU A 313 -3.47 -18.11 1.20
N LEU A 314 -3.42 -19.34 0.68
CA LEU A 314 -2.17 -20.09 0.50
C LEU A 314 -1.70 -19.91 -0.94
N TYR A 315 -0.53 -19.32 -1.13
CA TYR A 315 0.14 -19.22 -2.42
C TYR A 315 1.20 -20.28 -2.60
N LEU A 316 1.19 -20.92 -3.75
CA LEU A 316 2.25 -21.81 -4.20
C LEU A 316 3.02 -21.13 -5.32
N TRP A 317 4.33 -20.97 -5.12
CA TRP A 317 5.23 -20.43 -6.14
C TRP A 317 6.01 -21.56 -6.78
N ASN A 318 5.87 -21.65 -8.07
CA ASN A 318 6.65 -22.51 -8.95
C ASN A 318 6.85 -23.97 -8.46
N ASN A 319 6.41 -24.92 -9.26
CA ASN A 319 6.81 -26.35 -9.21
C ASN A 319 6.58 -27.11 -7.88
N LEU A 320 5.61 -26.75 -7.09
CA LEU A 320 5.15 -27.52 -5.96
C LEU A 320 3.95 -28.40 -6.36
N THR A 321 4.07 -29.71 -6.17
CA THR A 321 2.98 -30.67 -6.37
C THR A 321 2.46 -31.13 -5.02
N PRO A 322 1.15 -31.01 -4.72
CA PRO A 322 0.58 -31.53 -3.47
C PRO A 322 0.85 -33.01 -3.30
N THR A 323 1.11 -33.42 -2.06
CA THR A 323 1.30 -34.85 -1.66
C THR A 323 0.38 -35.21 -0.50
N ALA A 324 0.13 -36.52 -0.32
CA ALA A 324 -0.68 -37.01 0.77
C ALA A 324 0.24 -37.36 1.96
N THR A 325 0.34 -36.45 2.92
CA THR A 325 1.01 -36.71 4.21
C THR A 325 -0.03 -36.59 5.31
N PRO A 326 -0.11 -37.55 6.26
CA PRO A 326 -0.97 -37.37 7.43
C PRO A 326 -0.61 -36.10 8.18
N PRO A 327 -1.61 -35.28 8.58
CA PRO A 327 -1.34 -34.04 9.29
C PRO A 327 -0.71 -34.29 10.67
N TYR A 328 -0.05 -33.26 11.21
CA TYR A 328 0.40 -33.28 12.60
C TYR A 328 -0.79 -33.15 13.54
N GLU A 329 -1.74 -32.25 13.18
CA GLU A 329 -2.99 -32.05 13.92
C GLU A 329 -4.17 -31.89 12.96
N GLY A 330 -5.40 -32.10 13.46
CA GLY A 330 -6.61 -31.83 12.70
C GLY A 330 -6.72 -32.64 11.41
N SER A 331 -7.16 -31.95 10.35
CA SER A 331 -7.44 -32.57 9.04
C SER A 331 -6.66 -31.93 7.88
N ALA A 332 -6.13 -30.73 8.04
CA ALA A 332 -5.42 -29.97 7.01
C ALA A 332 -3.90 -30.04 7.19
N VAL A 333 -3.16 -30.10 6.08
CA VAL A 333 -1.70 -30.08 6.07
C VAL A 333 -1.19 -29.44 4.77
N MET A 334 -0.15 -28.64 4.86
CA MET A 334 0.60 -28.14 3.71
C MET A 334 1.69 -29.15 3.35
N SER A 335 1.43 -30.04 2.40
CA SER A 335 2.34 -31.13 2.02
C SER A 335 2.60 -31.15 0.53
N PHE A 336 3.90 -31.09 0.15
CA PHE A 336 4.32 -30.87 -1.21
C PHE A 336 5.57 -31.64 -1.59
N ARG A 337 5.69 -31.90 -2.92
CA ARG A 337 6.89 -32.37 -3.59
C ARG A 337 7.42 -31.28 -4.51
N THR A 338 8.73 -31.04 -4.46
CA THR A 338 9.41 -30.06 -5.30
C THR A 338 9.79 -30.66 -6.65
N ASN A 339 10.07 -29.80 -7.64
CA ASN A 339 10.78 -30.17 -8.85
C ASN A 339 12.29 -29.97 -8.67
N ALA A 340 13.09 -30.95 -9.10
CA ALA A 340 14.54 -30.98 -8.93
C ALA A 340 15.28 -29.76 -9.52
N ASN A 341 14.77 -29.20 -10.61
CA ASN A 341 15.49 -28.25 -11.45
C ASN A 341 15.03 -26.80 -11.31
N ASN A 342 14.03 -26.54 -10.47
CA ASN A 342 13.45 -25.22 -10.32
C ASN A 342 13.45 -24.78 -8.85
N TRP A 343 13.60 -23.45 -8.63
CA TRP A 343 13.32 -22.87 -7.33
C TRP A 343 11.85 -23.11 -6.97
N TYR A 344 11.56 -23.15 -5.70
CA TYR A 344 10.21 -23.39 -5.20
C TYR A 344 9.91 -22.54 -3.97
N GLY A 345 8.64 -22.33 -3.71
CA GLY A 345 8.21 -21.63 -2.51
C GLY A 345 6.71 -21.67 -2.31
N MET A 346 6.33 -21.24 -1.13
CA MET A 346 4.93 -21.06 -0.73
C MET A 346 4.82 -19.93 0.29
N GLY A 347 3.63 -19.37 0.42
CA GLY A 347 3.37 -18.34 1.40
C GLY A 347 1.92 -18.27 1.84
N VAL A 348 1.70 -17.83 3.07
CA VAL A 348 0.38 -17.54 3.62
C VAL A 348 0.18 -16.03 3.62
N TYR A 349 -0.62 -15.56 2.69
CA TYR A 349 -1.02 -14.17 2.59
C TYR A 349 -2.22 -13.89 3.48
N SER A 350 -2.21 -12.77 4.20
CA SER A 350 -3.31 -12.39 5.12
C SER A 350 -3.77 -10.94 4.96
N GLY A 351 -3.27 -10.23 3.93
CA GLY A 351 -3.34 -8.78 3.97
C GLY A 351 -2.53 -8.22 5.14
N TYR A 352 -2.40 -6.90 5.21
CA TYR A 352 -1.63 -6.29 6.29
C TYR A 352 -2.31 -6.44 7.65
N ARG A 353 -1.58 -7.03 8.61
CA ARG A 353 -2.02 -7.23 10.00
C ARG A 353 -1.03 -6.66 11.00
N ASP A 354 -1.57 -6.06 12.05
CA ASP A 354 -0.79 -5.58 13.18
C ASP A 354 -0.55 -6.73 14.17
N MET A 355 0.67 -7.21 14.21
CA MET A 355 1.13 -8.30 15.08
C MET A 355 2.10 -7.81 16.18
N ARG A 356 2.09 -6.49 16.52
CA ARG A 356 3.04 -5.87 17.47
C ARG A 356 3.13 -6.57 18.83
N ASN A 357 2.03 -7.15 19.32
CA ASN A 357 2.01 -7.88 20.58
C ASN A 357 2.85 -9.17 20.57
N TYR A 358 3.30 -9.60 19.40
CA TYR A 358 4.16 -10.78 19.20
C TYR A 358 5.63 -10.43 19.00
N ARG A 359 6.03 -9.14 19.05
CA ARG A 359 7.39 -8.65 18.73
C ARG A 359 8.52 -9.38 19.46
N ASN A 360 8.31 -9.74 20.74
CA ASN A 360 9.28 -10.49 21.54
C ASN A 360 8.89 -11.98 21.66
N GLY A 361 8.07 -12.46 20.78
CA GLY A 361 7.56 -13.82 20.72
C GLY A 361 8.29 -14.68 19.70
N THR A 362 7.59 -15.68 19.21
CA THR A 362 8.18 -16.76 18.41
C THR A 362 7.21 -17.20 17.30
N LEU A 363 7.69 -17.35 16.06
CA LEU A 363 7.03 -18.13 15.02
C LEU A 363 7.24 -19.61 15.31
N LYS A 364 6.17 -20.37 15.43
CA LYS A 364 6.22 -21.83 15.67
C LYS A 364 5.45 -22.56 14.59
N PHE A 365 5.99 -23.70 14.19
CA PHE A 365 5.33 -24.63 13.25
C PHE A 365 5.88 -26.04 13.41
N HIS A 366 5.17 -27.03 12.89
CA HIS A 366 5.68 -28.39 12.75
C HIS A 366 6.09 -28.63 11.31
N MET A 367 7.26 -29.25 11.14
CA MET A 367 7.79 -29.61 9.82
C MET A 367 8.21 -31.06 9.81
N LYS A 368 7.93 -31.75 8.70
CA LYS A 368 8.32 -33.12 8.42
C LYS A 368 9.06 -33.17 7.09
N THR A 369 10.32 -33.55 7.09
CA THR A 369 11.15 -33.71 5.89
C THR A 369 12.34 -34.61 6.17
N THR A 370 12.86 -35.27 5.12
CA THR A 370 14.17 -35.95 5.12
C THR A 370 15.19 -35.19 4.28
N SER A 371 14.76 -34.10 3.60
CA SER A 371 15.60 -33.33 2.70
C SER A 371 16.72 -32.64 3.46
N GLN A 372 17.95 -32.82 2.97
CA GLN A 372 19.14 -32.08 3.46
C GLN A 372 19.34 -30.74 2.71
N HIS A 373 18.50 -30.45 1.72
CA HIS A 373 18.62 -29.24 0.92
C HIS A 373 18.41 -27.97 1.79
N PRO A 374 19.16 -26.88 1.58
CA PRO A 374 18.94 -25.62 2.27
C PRO A 374 17.61 -24.98 1.81
N PHE A 375 16.97 -24.31 2.73
CA PHE A 375 15.77 -23.52 2.48
C PHE A 375 15.72 -22.32 3.41
N ARG A 376 14.76 -21.44 3.23
CA ARG A 376 14.53 -20.26 4.09
C ARG A 376 13.06 -20.16 4.49
N ILE A 377 12.85 -19.72 5.73
CA ILE A 377 11.53 -19.37 6.27
C ILE A 377 11.48 -17.86 6.42
N GLY A 378 10.37 -17.24 6.04
CA GLY A 378 10.24 -15.80 6.05
C GLY A 378 8.87 -15.29 6.39
N LEU A 379 8.82 -13.95 6.55
CA LEU A 379 7.61 -13.14 6.60
C LEU A 379 7.77 -11.97 5.63
N ASN A 380 6.65 -11.49 5.05
CA ASN A 380 6.63 -10.25 4.29
C ASN A 380 5.93 -9.18 5.12
N THR A 381 6.55 -8.02 5.23
CA THR A 381 6.07 -6.87 5.99
C THR A 381 6.11 -5.60 5.13
N SER A 382 5.74 -4.46 5.71
CA SER A 382 5.94 -3.16 5.05
C SER A 382 7.39 -2.86 4.69
N PHE A 383 8.35 -3.51 5.37
CA PHE A 383 9.80 -3.38 5.07
C PHE A 383 10.30 -4.39 4.04
N GLY A 384 9.41 -5.16 3.41
CA GLY A 384 9.75 -6.22 2.48
C GLY A 384 9.84 -7.60 3.15
N ASP A 385 10.56 -8.50 2.47
CA ASP A 385 10.75 -9.86 2.94
C ASP A 385 11.86 -9.93 3.98
N SER A 386 11.59 -10.63 5.07
CA SER A 386 12.59 -10.97 6.08
C SER A 386 12.73 -12.49 6.16
N TRP A 387 13.96 -13.00 6.00
CA TRP A 387 14.24 -14.42 5.84
C TRP A 387 15.22 -14.98 6.87
N ILE A 388 14.96 -16.20 7.33
CA ILE A 388 15.88 -17.04 8.12
C ILE A 388 16.29 -18.22 7.27
N GLY A 389 17.60 -18.38 7.03
CA GLY A 389 18.17 -19.50 6.29
C GLY A 389 18.34 -20.77 7.15
N PHE A 390 18.00 -21.91 6.58
CA PHE A 390 18.31 -23.24 7.12
C PHE A 390 19.40 -23.88 6.27
N SER A 391 20.58 -24.04 6.86
CA SER A 391 21.74 -24.62 6.19
C SER A 391 21.52 -26.08 5.75
N PRO A 392 22.28 -26.60 4.79
CA PRO A 392 22.24 -28.00 4.42
C PRO A 392 22.44 -28.91 5.65
N GLY A 393 21.51 -29.83 5.87
CA GLY A 393 21.57 -30.76 7.04
C GLY A 393 21.42 -30.08 8.41
N GLY A 394 21.25 -28.74 8.45
CA GLY A 394 21.17 -27.99 9.70
C GLY A 394 19.95 -28.32 10.56
N GLN A 395 20.15 -28.31 11.86
CA GLN A 395 19.13 -28.55 12.89
C GLN A 395 18.74 -27.26 13.64
N GLN A 396 18.79 -26.10 12.95
CA GLN A 396 18.48 -24.82 13.56
C GLN A 396 17.03 -24.80 14.05
N TYR A 397 16.79 -24.08 15.13
CA TYR A 397 15.48 -23.81 15.70
C TYR A 397 14.63 -25.05 16.04
N GLY A 398 15.28 -26.23 16.26
CA GLY A 398 14.60 -27.48 16.59
C GLY A 398 14.21 -28.34 15.39
N LEU A 399 14.56 -27.94 14.17
CA LEU A 399 14.36 -28.77 12.99
C LEU A 399 15.25 -30.03 13.06
N VAL A 400 14.65 -31.22 12.90
CA VAL A 400 15.36 -32.47 12.67
C VAL A 400 14.84 -33.08 11.37
N ARG A 401 15.75 -33.47 10.47
CA ARG A 401 15.43 -33.94 9.12
C ARG A 401 15.37 -35.47 9.04
N ASP A 402 14.57 -36.07 9.93
CA ASP A 402 14.47 -37.53 10.11
C ASP A 402 13.17 -38.14 9.54
N GLY A 403 12.37 -37.31 8.86
CA GLY A 403 11.09 -37.75 8.29
C GLY A 403 9.95 -37.86 9.32
N THR A 404 10.16 -37.37 10.54
CA THR A 404 9.11 -37.29 11.56
C THR A 404 8.71 -35.83 11.78
N TRP A 405 7.54 -35.58 12.38
CA TRP A 405 7.10 -34.25 12.73
C TRP A 405 7.98 -33.67 13.84
N ARG A 406 8.57 -32.51 13.57
CA ARG A 406 9.41 -31.75 14.51
C ARG A 406 8.91 -30.32 14.64
N GLN A 407 8.85 -29.82 15.89
CA GLN A 407 8.52 -28.45 16.13
C GLN A 407 9.72 -27.57 15.84
N VAL A 408 9.51 -26.56 15.00
CA VAL A 408 10.46 -25.48 14.74
C VAL A 408 9.98 -24.23 15.47
N SER A 409 10.90 -23.51 16.11
CA SER A 409 10.61 -22.33 16.93
C SER A 409 11.60 -21.22 16.64
N ILE A 410 11.20 -20.21 15.86
CA ILE A 410 12.05 -19.10 15.42
C ILE A 410 11.67 -17.84 16.21
N PRO A 411 12.52 -17.30 17.08
CA PRO A 411 12.26 -16.02 17.74
C PRO A 411 12.10 -14.91 16.72
N PHE A 412 11.14 -14.03 16.87
CA PHE A 412 11.00 -12.90 15.94
C PHE A 412 12.22 -11.97 15.95
N SER A 413 12.98 -11.93 17.03
CA SER A 413 14.25 -11.21 17.11
C SER A 413 15.37 -11.77 16.23
N ALA A 414 15.22 -12.97 15.68
CA ALA A 414 16.16 -13.55 14.72
C ALA A 414 15.99 -13.01 13.30
N PHE A 415 14.82 -12.50 12.99
CA PHE A 415 14.53 -11.89 11.69
C PHE A 415 15.10 -10.46 11.63
N HIS A 416 15.75 -10.12 10.53
CA HIS A 416 16.24 -8.76 10.29
C HIS A 416 15.14 -7.92 9.64
N ASP A 417 15.08 -6.65 9.99
CA ASP A 417 14.17 -5.65 9.39
C ASP A 417 12.68 -6.05 9.40
N LEU A 418 12.25 -6.69 10.49
CA LEU A 418 10.89 -7.18 10.64
C LEU A 418 9.96 -6.13 11.26
N ASP A 419 8.99 -5.64 10.48
CA ASP A 419 7.92 -4.78 11.00
C ASP A 419 6.66 -5.59 11.36
N LEU A 420 6.54 -6.00 12.62
CA LEU A 420 5.35 -6.69 13.12
C LEU A 420 4.11 -5.80 13.26
N GLN A 421 4.17 -4.51 12.99
CA GLN A 421 2.98 -3.66 12.91
C GLN A 421 2.28 -3.77 11.55
N SER A 422 2.94 -4.37 10.55
CA SER A 422 2.42 -4.43 9.19
C SER A 422 2.87 -5.70 8.48
N VAL A 423 2.39 -6.86 8.96
CA VAL A 423 2.70 -8.17 8.38
C VAL A 423 1.69 -8.52 7.30
N LYS A 424 2.17 -8.80 6.08
CA LYS A 424 1.36 -9.10 4.90
C LYS A 424 1.34 -10.60 4.58
N GLN A 425 2.51 -11.25 4.64
CA GLN A 425 2.62 -12.71 4.58
C GLN A 425 3.12 -13.23 5.92
N MET A 426 2.30 -14.01 6.56
CA MET A 426 2.55 -14.46 7.93
C MET A 426 3.40 -15.73 8.01
N PHE A 427 3.64 -16.37 6.90
CA PHE A 427 4.53 -17.51 6.75
C PHE A 427 4.94 -17.64 5.30
N MET A 428 6.23 -17.83 5.06
CA MET A 428 6.78 -18.12 3.74
C MET A 428 7.84 -19.19 3.85
N LEU A 429 7.94 -20.06 2.84
CA LEU A 429 9.06 -20.96 2.62
C LEU A 429 9.55 -20.79 1.20
N ALA A 430 10.85 -20.68 1.00
CA ALA A 430 11.46 -20.64 -0.33
C ALA A 430 12.82 -21.34 -0.35
N ALA A 431 13.20 -21.86 -1.50
CA ALA A 431 14.50 -22.44 -1.74
C ALA A 431 14.89 -22.45 -3.21
N ASP A 432 16.19 -22.51 -3.47
CA ASP A 432 16.76 -22.70 -4.80
C ASP A 432 16.52 -24.14 -5.31
N PRO A 433 16.82 -24.45 -6.59
CA PRO A 433 16.64 -25.79 -7.15
C PRO A 433 17.35 -26.85 -6.31
N PRO A 434 16.65 -27.91 -5.84
CA PRO A 434 17.25 -28.88 -4.92
C PRO A 434 18.12 -29.94 -5.60
N GLY A 435 18.17 -30.00 -6.93
CA GLY A 435 18.91 -31.02 -7.69
C GLY A 435 18.27 -32.42 -7.67
N ALA A 436 17.30 -32.64 -6.80
CA ALA A 436 16.46 -33.85 -6.72
C ALA A 436 15.09 -33.47 -6.19
N ASN A 437 14.05 -34.24 -6.53
CA ASN A 437 12.72 -34.01 -5.94
C ASN A 437 12.78 -34.29 -4.43
N VAL A 438 12.26 -33.37 -3.63
CA VAL A 438 12.20 -33.50 -2.18
C VAL A 438 10.77 -33.31 -1.68
N ASP A 439 10.42 -34.06 -0.64
CA ASP A 439 9.12 -33.94 0.01
C ASP A 439 9.29 -33.19 1.32
N PHE A 440 8.32 -32.29 1.59
CA PHE A 440 8.17 -31.66 2.88
C PHE A 440 6.69 -31.49 3.23
N ALA A 441 6.41 -31.47 4.52
CA ALA A 441 5.10 -31.13 5.05
C ALA A 441 5.24 -30.13 6.20
N ILE A 442 4.30 -29.19 6.27
CA ILE A 442 4.23 -28.15 7.29
C ILE A 442 2.81 -28.14 7.85
N ASP A 443 2.71 -27.99 9.15
CA ASP A 443 1.46 -27.97 9.86
C ASP A 443 1.59 -27.17 11.16
N ASN A 444 0.45 -26.83 11.79
CA ASN A 444 0.38 -26.16 13.08
C ASN A 444 1.25 -24.91 13.14
N VAL A 445 1.05 -23.98 12.18
CA VAL A 445 1.78 -22.72 12.10
C VAL A 445 1.07 -21.66 12.95
N TYR A 446 1.78 -21.06 13.91
CA TYR A 446 1.23 -20.00 14.76
C TYR A 446 2.31 -19.07 15.29
N PHE A 447 1.89 -17.84 15.62
CA PHE A 447 2.67 -16.90 16.38
C PHE A 447 2.39 -17.09 17.86
N GLN A 448 3.42 -17.17 18.68
CA GLN A 448 3.35 -17.24 20.14
C GLN A 448 3.87 -15.93 20.72
N SER A 449 3.04 -15.20 21.49
CA SER A 449 3.51 -14.04 22.26
C SER A 449 4.45 -14.48 23.42
N PRO A 450 5.20 -13.55 23.98
CA PRO A 450 6.01 -13.83 25.18
C PRO A 450 5.18 -14.36 26.34
#